data_ca2998ff64221993438cf380b82e8458
#
_entry.id   ca2998ff64221993438cf380b82e8458
#
_cell.length_a   1.000
_cell.length_b   1.000
_cell.length_c   1.000
_cell.angle_alpha   90.00
_cell.angle_beta   90.00
_cell.angle_gamma   90.00
#
_symmetry.space_group_name_H-M   'P 1'
#
loop_
_entity.id
_entity.type
_entity.pdbx_description
1 polymer ?
#
loop_
_entity_poly.entity_id
_entity_poly.type
_entity_poly.pdbx_seq_one_letter_code
_entity_poly.pdbx_strand_id
1 'polypeptide(L)'
;PATLRRQRQMCIRDRISFELRDYRDMGGKFDKLYSIGMFEHTSLKYYNTFFKKTYDLLKDNGTFLLHTIGVVGPPSAPSRWIGTRIFPGGRCPSYSQIIKPIEKSGFIVNDCETLIKHYDLTLEAWRERFLAKRTEMKDLFDEKFCKMWEFYLSSTSAAFRYRDPVSY
;
A
#
# COMPACT_ATOMS: atom_id res chain seq x y z
N PRO A 1 17.40 -15.79 -1.43
CA PRO A 1 16.43 -16.54 -2.20
C PRO A 1 16.66 -16.37 -3.70
N ALA A 2 16.51 -17.47 -4.46
CA ALA A 2 16.84 -17.51 -5.90
C ALA A 2 16.01 -16.53 -6.76
N THR A 3 14.81 -16.18 -6.34
CA THR A 3 13.93 -15.19 -6.99
C THR A 3 14.48 -13.77 -6.94
N LEU A 4 15.03 -13.34 -5.82
CA LEU A 4 15.69 -12.03 -5.71
C LEU A 4 16.98 -11.97 -6.52
N ARG A 5 17.68 -13.10 -6.65
CA ARG A 5 18.87 -13.21 -7.50
C ARG A 5 18.53 -13.14 -8.99
N ARG A 6 17.44 -13.78 -9.43
CA ARG A 6 16.92 -13.68 -10.81
C ARG A 6 16.43 -12.28 -11.15
N GLN A 7 15.70 -11.64 -10.27
CA GLN A 7 15.28 -10.25 -10.44
C GLN A 7 16.48 -9.31 -10.50
N ARG A 8 17.48 -9.46 -9.63
CA ARG A 8 18.72 -8.68 -9.71
C ARG A 8 19.45 -8.89 -11.04
N GLN A 9 19.52 -10.11 -11.57
CA GLN A 9 20.18 -10.37 -12.86
C GLN A 9 19.42 -9.81 -14.06
N MET A 10 18.07 -9.83 -14.04
CA MET A 10 17.26 -9.13 -15.05
C MET A 10 17.41 -7.61 -14.93
N CYS A 11 17.39 -7.04 -13.73
CA CYS A 11 17.48 -5.61 -13.50
C CYS A 11 18.83 -4.98 -13.84
N ILE A 12 19.94 -5.73 -13.71
CA ILE A 12 21.28 -5.28 -14.14
C ILE A 12 21.34 -5.01 -15.65
N ARG A 13 20.58 -5.74 -16.45
CA ARG A 13 20.47 -5.50 -17.90
C ARG A 13 19.67 -4.25 -18.25
N ASP A 14 18.75 -3.82 -17.39
CA ASP A 14 17.75 -2.80 -17.67
C ASP A 14 17.95 -1.46 -16.96
N ARG A 15 19.13 -1.21 -16.42
CA ARG A 15 19.46 0.04 -15.70
C ARG A 15 18.58 0.30 -14.46
N ILE A 16 18.13 -0.74 -13.80
CA ILE A 16 17.36 -0.65 -12.55
C ILE A 16 18.30 -0.90 -11.36
N SER A 17 18.25 -0.03 -10.36
CA SER A 17 18.88 -0.21 -9.08
C SER A 17 17.88 -0.37 -7.96
N PHE A 18 18.19 -1.23 -6.99
CA PHE A 18 17.38 -1.41 -5.78
C PHE A 18 18.20 -0.92 -4.59
N GLU A 19 17.63 0.01 -3.85
CA GLU A 19 18.25 0.56 -2.64
C GLU A 19 17.33 0.33 -1.43
N LEU A 20 17.89 -0.12 -0.33
CA LEU A 20 17.21 -0.11 0.96
C LEU A 20 17.47 1.24 1.62
N ARG A 21 16.51 2.15 1.50
CA ARG A 21 16.64 3.54 1.97
C ARG A 21 15.30 4.06 2.46
N ASP A 22 15.33 4.89 3.48
CA ASP A 22 14.16 5.67 3.88
C ASP A 22 13.90 6.76 2.80
N TYR A 23 12.65 6.91 2.38
CA TYR A 23 12.29 7.91 1.36
C TYR A 23 12.62 9.33 1.80
N ARG A 24 12.65 9.60 3.10
CA ARG A 24 12.99 10.91 3.66
C ARG A 24 14.45 11.29 3.41
N ASP A 25 15.32 10.30 3.28
CA ASP A 25 16.76 10.48 3.03
C ASP A 25 17.10 10.48 1.53
N MET A 26 16.12 10.29 0.66
CA MET A 26 16.35 10.38 -0.78
C MET A 26 16.70 11.82 -1.18
N GLY A 27 17.65 11.94 -2.09
CA GLY A 27 18.03 13.20 -2.74
C GLY A 27 17.87 13.12 -4.25
N GLY A 28 18.20 14.23 -4.93
CA GLY A 28 18.11 14.33 -6.38
C GLY A 28 16.77 14.82 -6.88
N LYS A 29 16.60 14.81 -8.21
CA LYS A 29 15.40 15.22 -8.93
C LYS A 29 15.01 14.17 -9.95
N PHE A 30 13.71 13.81 -9.96
CA PHE A 30 13.17 12.75 -10.79
C PHE A 30 12.10 13.29 -11.73
N ASP A 31 12.00 12.72 -12.92
CA ASP A 31 10.94 13.02 -13.88
C ASP A 31 9.60 12.40 -13.45
N LYS A 32 9.66 11.21 -12.84
CA LYS A 32 8.49 10.46 -12.37
C LYS A 32 8.79 9.80 -11.03
N LEU A 33 7.83 9.87 -10.13
CA LEU A 33 7.81 9.15 -8.85
C LEU A 33 6.54 8.32 -8.76
N TYR A 34 6.61 7.21 -8.06
CA TYR A 34 5.42 6.47 -7.66
C TYR A 34 5.56 5.89 -6.25
N SER A 35 4.45 5.78 -5.56
CA SER A 35 4.32 5.12 -4.26
C SER A 35 3.14 4.17 -4.32
N ILE A 36 3.39 2.89 -4.10
CA ILE A 36 2.38 1.83 -4.18
C ILE A 36 2.37 1.06 -2.87
N GLY A 37 1.23 1.08 -2.15
CA GLY A 37 1.02 0.31 -0.92
C GLY A 37 1.94 0.69 0.26
N MET A 38 2.57 1.87 0.22
CA MET A 38 3.42 2.37 1.30
C MET A 38 2.70 3.42 2.14
N PHE A 39 1.84 4.22 1.51
CA PHE A 39 1.22 5.39 2.15
C PHE A 39 0.31 5.00 3.33
N GLU A 40 -0.31 3.83 3.29
CA GLU A 40 -1.11 3.24 4.36
C GLU A 40 -0.32 3.04 5.66
N HIS A 41 1.00 2.91 5.55
CA HIS A 41 1.90 2.76 6.69
C HIS A 41 2.49 4.10 7.18
N THR A 42 2.17 5.19 6.47
CA THR A 42 2.53 6.54 6.90
C THR A 42 1.50 7.06 7.89
N SER A 43 1.93 7.44 9.08
CA SER A 43 1.03 8.04 10.07
C SER A 43 0.48 9.38 9.58
N LEU A 44 -0.78 9.67 9.88
CA LEU A 44 -1.50 10.88 9.47
C LEU A 44 -0.71 12.19 9.76
N LYS A 45 0.00 12.24 10.87
CA LYS A 45 0.84 13.39 11.24
C LYS A 45 1.98 13.68 10.25
N TYR A 46 2.37 12.68 9.44
CA TYR A 46 3.45 12.80 8.46
C TYR A 46 2.97 13.01 7.02
N TYR A 47 1.67 13.09 6.75
CA TYR A 47 1.16 13.29 5.39
C TYR A 47 1.71 14.56 4.73
N ASN A 48 1.75 15.68 5.47
CA ASN A 48 2.36 16.91 4.95
C ASN A 48 3.85 16.71 4.62
N THR A 49 4.60 16.03 5.48
CA THR A 49 6.02 15.74 5.25
C THR A 49 6.21 14.84 4.04
N PHE A 50 5.35 13.81 3.89
CA PHE A 50 5.39 12.90 2.75
C PHE A 50 5.19 13.64 1.42
N PHE A 51 4.10 14.40 1.28
CA PHE A 51 3.81 15.12 0.05
C PHE A 51 4.81 16.23 -0.23
N LYS A 52 5.27 16.95 0.80
CA LYS A 52 6.33 17.95 0.63
C LYS A 52 7.62 17.31 0.12
N LYS A 53 8.02 16.18 0.70
CA LYS A 53 9.23 15.46 0.27
C LYS A 53 9.11 14.94 -1.16
N THR A 54 7.97 14.34 -1.54
CA THR A 54 7.75 13.86 -2.91
C THR A 54 7.73 15.01 -3.91
N TYR A 55 7.13 16.14 -3.55
CA TYR A 55 7.17 17.36 -4.38
C TYR A 55 8.61 17.87 -4.59
N ASP A 56 9.38 17.95 -3.52
CA ASP A 56 10.77 18.40 -3.56
C ASP A 56 11.69 17.47 -4.37
N LEU A 57 11.33 16.20 -4.53
CA LEU A 57 12.07 15.23 -5.33
C LEU A 57 11.69 15.26 -6.82
N LEU A 58 10.61 15.92 -7.21
CA LEU A 58 10.22 16.03 -8.61
C LEU A 58 10.92 17.21 -9.31
N LYS A 59 11.20 17.04 -10.60
CA LYS A 59 11.50 18.14 -11.52
C LYS A 59 10.24 18.97 -11.78
N ASP A 60 10.38 20.17 -12.35
CA ASP A 60 9.28 21.13 -12.57
C ASP A 60 8.09 20.53 -13.36
N ASN A 61 8.35 19.66 -14.33
CA ASN A 61 7.30 18.96 -15.11
C ASN A 61 7.16 17.50 -14.69
N GLY A 62 7.59 17.15 -13.48
CA GLY A 62 7.56 15.77 -12.98
C GLY A 62 6.15 15.34 -12.61
N THR A 63 5.90 14.03 -12.67
CA THR A 63 4.61 13.41 -12.31
C THR A 63 4.79 12.48 -11.13
N PHE A 64 3.86 12.55 -10.18
CA PHE A 64 3.78 11.63 -9.04
C PHE A 64 2.52 10.77 -9.13
N LEU A 65 2.68 9.45 -9.02
CA LEU A 65 1.60 8.49 -8.87
C LEU A 65 1.55 8.00 -7.42
N LEU A 66 0.43 8.20 -6.76
CA LEU A 66 0.13 7.59 -5.48
C LEU A 66 -0.92 6.50 -5.66
N HIS A 67 -0.58 5.27 -5.34
CA HIS A 67 -1.56 4.18 -5.20
C HIS A 67 -1.63 3.79 -3.72
N THR A 68 -2.82 3.83 -3.15
CA THR A 68 -3.06 3.52 -1.74
C THR A 68 -4.42 2.87 -1.53
N ILE A 69 -4.52 2.00 -0.53
CA ILE A 69 -5.82 1.58 -0.01
C ILE A 69 -6.39 2.73 0.82
N GLY A 70 -7.65 3.04 0.60
CA GLY A 70 -8.34 4.09 1.31
C GLY A 70 -9.76 3.70 1.70
N VAL A 71 -10.51 4.65 2.23
CA VAL A 71 -11.94 4.47 2.56
C VAL A 71 -12.78 5.52 1.86
N VAL A 72 -13.92 5.11 1.34
CA VAL A 72 -14.94 6.02 0.82
C VAL A 72 -15.70 6.63 1.99
N GLY A 73 -15.91 7.93 1.95
CA GLY A 73 -16.62 8.66 2.99
C GLY A 73 -15.72 9.36 4.02
N PRO A 74 -16.26 9.72 5.19
CA PRO A 74 -15.52 10.46 6.19
C PRO A 74 -14.42 9.63 6.84
N PRO A 75 -13.38 10.28 7.41
CA PRO A 75 -12.34 9.58 8.15
C PRO A 75 -12.92 8.69 9.24
N SER A 76 -12.49 7.44 9.28
CA SER A 76 -12.87 6.47 10.30
C SER A 76 -11.66 5.92 11.05
N ALA A 77 -11.90 5.42 12.25
CA ALA A 77 -10.86 4.71 13.00
C ALA A 77 -10.53 3.37 12.31
N PRO A 78 -9.26 2.99 12.21
CA PRO A 78 -8.89 1.70 11.66
C PRO A 78 -9.44 0.57 12.53
N SER A 79 -9.72 -0.58 11.93
CA SER A 79 -10.08 -1.78 12.68
C SER A 79 -8.98 -2.11 13.69
N ARG A 80 -9.36 -2.16 14.98
CA ARG A 80 -8.42 -2.49 16.05
C ARG A 80 -7.78 -3.86 15.83
N TRP A 81 -8.55 -4.82 15.33
CA TRP A 81 -8.05 -6.18 15.07
C TRP A 81 -7.01 -6.17 13.94
N ILE A 82 -7.32 -5.54 12.80
CA ILE A 82 -6.37 -5.40 11.67
C ILE A 82 -5.12 -4.66 12.12
N GLY A 83 -5.28 -3.51 12.81
CA GLY A 83 -4.17 -2.67 13.24
C GLY A 83 -3.29 -3.27 14.35
N THR A 84 -3.72 -4.34 15.01
CA THR A 84 -2.90 -5.03 16.02
C THR A 84 -2.35 -6.37 15.56
N ARG A 85 -3.02 -7.04 14.62
CA ARG A 85 -2.69 -8.43 14.25
C ARG A 85 -2.05 -8.56 12.87
N ILE A 86 -2.41 -7.68 11.93
CA ILE A 86 -2.00 -7.80 10.52
C ILE A 86 -1.08 -6.64 10.12
N PHE A 87 -1.53 -5.39 10.31
CA PHE A 87 -0.80 -4.19 9.90
C PHE A 87 -0.64 -3.21 11.08
N PRO A 88 0.30 -3.46 12.00
CA PRO A 88 0.55 -2.56 13.12
C PRO A 88 0.85 -1.14 12.64
N GLY A 89 0.04 -0.18 13.11
CA GLY A 89 0.17 1.23 12.72
C GLY A 89 -0.41 1.59 11.35
N GLY A 90 -0.87 0.63 10.56
CA GLY A 90 -1.49 0.86 9.26
C GLY A 90 -2.81 1.61 9.37
N ARG A 91 -3.09 2.45 8.37
CA ARG A 91 -4.33 3.24 8.28
C ARG A 91 -4.72 3.44 6.82
N CYS A 92 -5.99 3.17 6.52
CA CYS A 92 -6.57 3.51 5.23
C CYS A 92 -7.11 4.95 5.28
N PRO A 93 -6.51 5.91 4.57
CA PRO A 93 -6.98 7.30 4.58
C PRO A 93 -8.27 7.47 3.78
N SER A 94 -9.06 8.50 4.13
CA SER A 94 -10.11 9.03 3.25
C SER A 94 -9.56 10.10 2.30
N TYR A 95 -10.27 10.40 1.23
CA TYR A 95 -9.91 11.49 0.31
C TYR A 95 -9.65 12.81 1.02
N SER A 96 -10.50 13.20 1.95
CA SER A 96 -10.36 14.45 2.70
C SER A 96 -9.08 14.54 3.52
N GLN A 97 -8.50 13.40 3.89
CA GLN A 97 -7.22 13.34 4.60
C GLN A 97 -6.02 13.43 3.65
N ILE A 98 -6.20 13.02 2.38
CA ILE A 98 -5.14 13.02 1.36
C ILE A 98 -5.08 14.37 0.62
N ILE A 99 -6.22 14.90 0.21
CA ILE A 99 -6.29 16.09 -0.65
C ILE A 99 -5.66 17.31 0.02
N LYS A 100 -5.97 17.61 1.28
CA LYS A 100 -5.41 18.75 1.98
C LYS A 100 -3.87 18.79 2.00
N PRO A 101 -3.16 17.70 2.36
CA PRO A 101 -1.71 17.65 2.24
C PRO A 101 -1.18 17.78 0.81
N ILE A 102 -1.90 17.26 -0.19
CA ILE A 102 -1.54 17.41 -1.61
C ILE A 102 -1.56 18.88 -2.00
N GLU A 103 -2.68 19.57 -1.80
CA GLU A 103 -2.83 20.99 -2.11
C GLU A 103 -1.77 21.85 -1.39
N LYS A 104 -1.56 21.56 -0.10
CA LYS A 104 -0.58 22.30 0.72
C LYS A 104 0.86 22.11 0.25
N SER A 105 1.18 21.02 -0.42
CA SER A 105 2.52 20.75 -0.95
C SER A 105 2.79 21.40 -2.31
N GLY A 106 1.76 21.90 -2.99
CA GLY A 106 1.85 22.54 -4.31
C GLY A 106 1.57 21.61 -5.49
N PHE A 107 1.17 20.36 -5.24
CA PHE A 107 0.73 19.46 -6.31
C PHE A 107 -0.59 19.89 -6.92
N ILE A 108 -0.72 19.64 -8.21
CA ILE A 108 -1.99 19.70 -8.95
C ILE A 108 -2.46 18.25 -9.15
N VAL A 109 -3.68 17.95 -8.73
CA VAL A 109 -4.30 16.64 -8.99
C VAL A 109 -4.82 16.63 -10.42
N ASN A 110 -4.21 15.82 -11.28
CA ASN A 110 -4.60 15.70 -12.68
C ASN A 110 -5.69 14.65 -12.87
N ASP A 111 -5.62 13.56 -12.08
CA ASP A 111 -6.55 12.45 -12.18
C ASP A 111 -6.69 11.74 -10.83
N CYS A 112 -7.83 11.11 -10.62
CA CYS A 112 -8.10 10.31 -9.44
C CYS A 112 -9.04 9.15 -9.79
N GLU A 113 -8.49 7.95 -9.82
CA GLU A 113 -9.23 6.72 -10.08
C GLU A 113 -9.54 5.98 -8.78
N THR A 114 -10.76 5.48 -8.66
CA THR A 114 -11.17 4.63 -7.53
C THR A 114 -11.43 3.21 -8.02
N LEU A 115 -10.56 2.28 -7.60
CA LEU A 115 -10.62 0.88 -7.97
C LEU A 115 -11.50 0.11 -6.96
N ILE A 116 -12.82 0.19 -7.16
CA ILE A 116 -13.80 -0.51 -6.34
C ILE A 116 -13.75 -2.01 -6.64
N LYS A 117 -13.76 -2.85 -5.61
CA LYS A 117 -13.79 -4.32 -5.71
C LYS A 117 -12.56 -5.01 -6.37
N HIS A 118 -11.60 -4.27 -6.92
CA HIS A 118 -10.43 -4.89 -7.55
C HIS A 118 -9.58 -5.67 -6.56
N TYR A 119 -9.43 -5.15 -5.35
CA TYR A 119 -8.64 -5.80 -4.31
C TYR A 119 -9.31 -7.06 -3.73
N ASP A 120 -10.64 -7.17 -3.83
CA ASP A 120 -11.39 -8.38 -3.49
C ASP A 120 -10.89 -9.59 -4.29
N LEU A 121 -10.71 -9.43 -5.60
CA LEU A 121 -10.18 -10.49 -6.47
C LEU A 121 -8.77 -10.93 -6.05
N THR A 122 -7.94 -9.99 -5.62
CA THR A 122 -6.59 -10.29 -5.11
C THR A 122 -6.65 -11.10 -3.82
N LEU A 123 -7.53 -10.72 -2.90
CA LEU A 123 -7.70 -11.40 -1.61
C LEU A 123 -8.27 -12.81 -1.78
N GLU A 124 -9.22 -12.99 -2.69
CA GLU A 124 -9.74 -14.33 -3.04
C GLU A 124 -8.63 -15.22 -3.62
N ALA A 125 -7.84 -14.72 -4.56
CA ALA A 125 -6.72 -15.47 -5.13
C ALA A 125 -5.63 -15.78 -4.07
N TRP A 126 -5.42 -14.92 -3.09
CA TRP A 126 -4.52 -15.22 -1.97
C TRP A 126 -5.12 -16.27 -1.05
N ARG A 127 -6.43 -16.21 -0.79
CA ARG A 127 -7.15 -17.17 0.04
C ARG A 127 -7.10 -18.58 -0.57
N GLU A 128 -7.37 -18.72 -1.86
CA GLU A 128 -7.27 -20.00 -2.57
C GLU A 128 -5.85 -20.60 -2.46
N ARG A 129 -4.83 -19.80 -2.74
CA ARG A 129 -3.43 -20.25 -2.62
C ARG A 129 -3.03 -20.63 -1.20
N PHE A 130 -3.52 -19.91 -0.21
CA PHE A 130 -3.28 -20.23 1.19
C PHE A 130 -3.96 -21.53 1.59
N LEU A 131 -5.23 -21.72 1.23
CA LEU A 131 -5.98 -22.95 1.54
C LEU A 131 -5.36 -24.17 0.88
N ALA A 132 -4.88 -24.05 -0.35
CA ALA A 132 -4.18 -25.14 -1.03
C ALA A 132 -2.89 -25.57 -0.32
N LYS A 133 -2.27 -24.69 0.48
CA LYS A 133 -1.04 -24.94 1.24
C LYS A 133 -1.23 -24.89 2.75
N ARG A 134 -2.46 -25.01 3.22
CA ARG A 134 -2.80 -24.80 4.63
C ARG A 134 -2.03 -25.73 5.59
N THR A 135 -1.85 -27.00 5.22
CA THR A 135 -1.11 -27.95 6.04
C THR A 135 0.36 -27.55 6.15
N GLU A 136 0.99 -27.18 5.02
CA GLU A 136 2.36 -26.67 4.97
C GLU A 136 2.52 -25.42 5.84
N MET A 137 1.55 -24.50 5.79
CA MET A 137 1.56 -23.28 6.62
C MET A 137 1.36 -23.57 8.10
N LYS A 138 0.54 -24.57 8.46
CA LYS A 138 0.38 -25.00 9.85
C LYS A 138 1.67 -25.57 10.42
N ASP A 139 2.41 -26.35 9.64
CA ASP A 139 3.70 -26.92 10.07
C ASP A 139 4.78 -25.82 10.20
N LEU A 140 4.72 -24.80 9.37
CA LEU A 140 5.66 -23.68 9.38
C LEU A 140 5.40 -22.66 10.51
N PHE A 141 4.14 -22.45 10.86
CA PHE A 141 3.72 -21.49 11.89
C PHE A 141 2.98 -22.21 13.03
N ASP A 142 1.65 -22.19 13.04
CA ASP A 142 0.76 -22.92 13.92
C ASP A 142 -0.71 -22.84 13.44
N GLU A 143 -1.60 -23.57 14.12
CA GLU A 143 -3.04 -23.53 13.82
C GLU A 143 -3.68 -22.18 14.12
N LYS A 144 -3.19 -21.45 15.12
CA LYS A 144 -3.69 -20.12 15.50
C LYS A 144 -3.39 -19.10 14.39
N PHE A 145 -2.19 -19.15 13.83
CA PHE A 145 -1.83 -18.32 12.67
C PHE A 145 -2.73 -18.63 11.49
N CYS A 146 -2.92 -19.92 11.15
CA CYS A 146 -3.75 -20.31 10.02
C CYS A 146 -5.18 -19.76 10.16
N LYS A 147 -5.82 -19.93 11.32
CA LYS A 147 -7.17 -19.38 11.58
C LYS A 147 -7.22 -17.86 11.51
N MET A 148 -6.20 -17.20 12.05
CA MET A 148 -6.09 -15.74 11.98
C MET A 148 -5.98 -15.25 10.53
N TRP A 149 -5.17 -15.92 9.72
CA TRP A 149 -4.92 -15.55 8.33
C TRP A 149 -6.14 -15.82 7.44
N GLU A 150 -6.81 -16.96 7.63
CA GLU A 150 -8.08 -17.28 6.97
C GLU A 150 -9.16 -16.24 7.27
N PHE A 151 -9.28 -15.86 8.54
CA PHE A 151 -10.21 -14.82 8.96
C PHE A 151 -9.88 -13.46 8.32
N TYR A 152 -8.59 -13.09 8.30
CA TYR A 152 -8.14 -11.86 7.64
C TYR A 152 -8.54 -11.85 6.16
N LEU A 153 -8.16 -12.86 5.40
CA LEU A 153 -8.43 -12.91 3.97
C LEU A 153 -9.93 -12.87 3.67
N SER A 154 -10.73 -13.66 4.39
CA SER A 154 -12.18 -13.72 4.18
C SER A 154 -12.91 -12.43 4.60
N SER A 155 -12.58 -11.89 5.77
CA SER A 155 -13.23 -10.68 6.28
C SER A 155 -12.85 -9.43 5.47
N THR A 156 -11.62 -9.35 4.99
CA THR A 156 -11.14 -8.23 4.19
C THR A 156 -11.70 -8.30 2.77
N SER A 157 -11.76 -9.48 2.15
CA SER A 157 -12.44 -9.70 0.87
C SER A 157 -13.92 -9.24 0.95
N ALA A 158 -14.63 -9.68 1.98
CA ALA A 158 -16.03 -9.24 2.20
C ALA A 158 -16.13 -7.71 2.41
N ALA A 159 -15.17 -7.10 3.09
CA ALA A 159 -15.15 -5.66 3.29
C ALA A 159 -14.99 -4.90 1.95
N PHE A 160 -14.07 -5.31 1.08
CA PHE A 160 -13.90 -4.72 -0.25
C PHE A 160 -15.11 -4.98 -1.18
N ARG A 161 -15.79 -6.11 -1.02
CA ARG A 161 -16.95 -6.47 -1.83
C ARG A 161 -18.21 -5.69 -1.46
N TYR A 162 -18.44 -5.44 -0.17
CA TYR A 162 -19.72 -4.99 0.35
C TYR A 162 -19.65 -3.71 1.19
N ARG A 163 -18.46 -3.12 1.40
CA ARG A 163 -18.25 -1.94 2.24
C ARG A 163 -17.34 -0.92 1.57
N ASP A 164 -16.70 -0.10 2.37
CA ASP A 164 -16.04 1.14 2.00
C ASP A 164 -14.54 1.09 1.65
N PRO A 165 -13.75 0.03 1.93
CA PRO A 165 -12.36 0.05 1.48
C PRO A 165 -12.29 -0.03 -0.04
N VAL A 166 -11.40 0.78 -0.61
CA VAL A 166 -11.12 0.85 -2.06
C VAL A 166 -9.63 1.08 -2.26
N SER A 167 -9.14 0.90 -3.49
CA SER A 167 -7.82 1.40 -3.88
C SER A 167 -7.98 2.69 -4.67
N TYR A 168 -7.11 3.66 -4.43
CA TYR A 168 -7.01 4.90 -5.19
C TYR A 168 -5.74 4.89 -6.02
#